data_692fc3bf33e35f62420ec15f334b240c
#
_entry.id   692fc3bf33e35f62420ec15f334b240c
#
_cell.length_a   1.000
_cell.length_b   1.000
_cell.length_c   1.000
_cell.angle_alpha   90.00
_cell.angle_beta   90.00
_cell.angle_gamma   90.00
#
_symmetry.space_group_name_H-M   'P 1'
#
loop_
_entity.id
_entity.type
_entity.pdbx_description
1 polymer ?
#
loop_
_entity_poly.entity_id
_entity_poly.type
_entity_poly.pdbx_seq_one_letter_code
_entity_poly.pdbx_strand_id
1 'polypeptide(L)'
;MRTSQPNEIVHNTPPISNFMVTTEREKWKLRSRESSMYGTDKAKDPFPISRSKLEQCHSCPRCFWLDRVKGIGKPGIPGFLLNTLVDTLLKREFDAHREAGTPHPYMIQNGLGHMVPLDHPMMDEWRENFKGVRAPKHGLILTGAVDDIWKSGDGDTEEWYVVDYKSTASNAEITAELFLEDIYKGGYVRQMAIYQWLLRELGHPVSTRGFFVYNQSQSSRHQPEKTQEIARQIC
;
A
#
# COMPACT_ATOMS: atom_id res chain seq x y z
N MET A 1 57.29 -43.62 -24.97
CA MET A 1 57.10 -42.46 -24.12
C MET A 1 56.21 -41.47 -24.86
N ARG A 2 54.92 -41.39 -24.47
CA ARG A 2 53.97 -40.38 -24.97
C ARG A 2 53.73 -39.37 -23.88
N THR A 3 54.15 -38.17 -24.10
CA THR A 3 53.92 -37.03 -23.21
C THR A 3 52.53 -36.53 -23.48
N SER A 4 51.66 -36.62 -22.47
CA SER A 4 50.33 -36.03 -22.42
C SER A 4 50.44 -34.56 -22.08
N GLN A 5 49.95 -33.70 -22.98
CA GLN A 5 49.74 -32.27 -22.69
C GLN A 5 48.44 -32.05 -21.86
N PRO A 6 48.41 -31.10 -20.93
CA PRO A 6 47.21 -30.80 -20.20
C PRO A 6 46.23 -29.96 -21.05
N ASN A 7 44.95 -30.37 -21.00
CA ASN A 7 43.84 -29.64 -21.62
C ASN A 7 43.66 -28.31 -20.91
N GLU A 8 43.91 -27.21 -21.61
CA GLU A 8 43.44 -25.86 -21.20
C GLU A 8 41.91 -25.79 -21.34
N ILE A 9 41.24 -25.65 -20.22
CA ILE A 9 39.81 -25.30 -20.19
C ILE A 9 39.71 -23.80 -20.54
N VAL A 10 39.37 -23.50 -21.79
CA VAL A 10 39.05 -22.13 -22.23
C VAL A 10 37.71 -21.79 -21.64
N HIS A 11 37.71 -21.01 -20.54
CA HIS A 11 36.53 -20.35 -20.00
C HIS A 11 36.11 -19.23 -20.97
N ASN A 12 35.19 -19.56 -21.87
CA ASN A 12 34.53 -18.58 -22.73
C ASN A 12 33.48 -17.78 -21.90
N THR A 13 33.95 -16.91 -21.01
CA THR A 13 33.11 -15.95 -20.37
C THR A 13 32.91 -14.79 -21.35
N PRO A 14 31.68 -14.49 -21.79
CA PRO A 14 31.44 -13.34 -22.66
C PRO A 14 31.85 -12.07 -21.92
N PRO A 15 32.43 -11.08 -22.61
CA PRO A 15 32.91 -9.87 -21.99
C PRO A 15 31.74 -9.12 -21.35
N ILE A 16 31.93 -8.67 -20.10
CA ILE A 16 30.98 -7.94 -19.25
C ILE A 16 30.47 -6.63 -19.92
N SER A 17 31.11 -6.21 -21.00
CA SER A 17 30.73 -5.01 -21.76
C SER A 17 29.35 -5.09 -22.45
N ASN A 18 28.77 -6.26 -22.64
CA ASN A 18 27.47 -6.43 -23.28
C ASN A 18 26.27 -6.46 -22.30
N PHE A 19 26.52 -6.27 -20.99
CA PHE A 19 25.48 -6.09 -19.97
C PHE A 19 25.19 -4.61 -19.66
N MET A 20 25.67 -3.68 -20.48
CA MET A 20 25.01 -2.40 -20.55
C MET A 20 23.69 -2.59 -21.31
N VAL A 21 22.70 -3.15 -20.64
CA VAL A 21 21.32 -2.76 -20.90
C VAL A 21 21.36 -1.24 -20.83
N THR A 22 21.32 -0.58 -21.96
CA THR A 22 20.89 0.80 -22.06
C THR A 22 19.43 0.80 -21.63
N THR A 23 19.20 0.78 -20.30
CA THR A 23 18.00 1.34 -19.76
C THR A 23 18.02 2.76 -20.32
N GLU A 24 17.24 3.01 -21.39
CA GLU A 24 16.79 4.38 -21.63
C GLU A 24 16.29 4.82 -20.25
N ARG A 25 17.07 5.72 -19.61
CA ARG A 25 16.63 6.33 -18.35
C ARG A 25 15.26 6.83 -18.67
N GLU A 26 14.22 6.24 -18.05
CA GLU A 26 12.85 6.69 -18.27
C GLU A 26 12.89 8.20 -18.08
N LYS A 27 12.83 8.92 -19.20
CA LYS A 27 12.92 10.38 -19.18
C LYS A 27 11.77 10.85 -18.33
N TRP A 28 12.02 11.73 -17.41
CA TRP A 28 10.98 12.37 -16.60
C TRP A 28 9.89 12.88 -17.54
N LYS A 29 8.70 12.27 -17.47
CA LYS A 29 7.62 12.61 -18.37
C LYS A 29 6.99 13.92 -17.93
N LEU A 30 7.08 14.92 -18.81
CA LEU A 30 6.28 16.13 -18.64
C LEU A 30 4.81 15.76 -18.84
N ARG A 31 3.99 15.99 -17.83
CA ARG A 31 2.55 15.81 -17.97
C ARG A 31 1.99 16.87 -18.88
N SER A 32 1.07 16.52 -19.80
CA SER A 32 0.47 17.50 -20.68
C SER A 32 -0.23 18.59 -19.85
N ARG A 33 -0.17 19.84 -20.32
CA ARG A 33 -0.83 20.98 -19.65
C ARG A 33 -2.34 20.77 -19.47
N GLU A 34 -2.95 19.96 -20.30
CA GLU A 34 -4.40 19.65 -20.25
C GLU A 34 -4.74 18.66 -19.14
N SER A 35 -3.86 17.69 -18.86
CA SER A 35 -4.02 16.73 -17.76
C SER A 35 -3.36 17.21 -16.47
N SER A 36 -2.47 18.23 -16.49
CA SER A 36 -1.84 18.76 -15.30
C SER A 36 -2.82 19.71 -14.58
N MET A 37 -3.36 19.23 -13.48
CA MET A 37 -4.06 20.09 -12.50
C MET A 37 -3.14 21.11 -11.83
N TYR A 38 -1.90 21.30 -12.28
CA TYR A 38 -0.75 21.76 -11.54
C TYR A 38 0.01 22.89 -12.21
N GLY A 39 -0.69 23.88 -12.73
CA GLY A 39 -0.11 25.17 -13.01
C GLY A 39 -0.68 26.18 -12.04
N THR A 40 0.08 27.18 -11.66
CA THR A 40 -0.42 28.30 -10.84
C THR A 40 -1.69 28.93 -11.41
N ASP A 41 -1.86 28.84 -12.74
CA ASP A 41 -2.98 29.45 -13.48
C ASP A 41 -4.20 28.50 -13.62
N LYS A 42 -4.07 27.24 -13.19
CA LYS A 42 -5.10 26.20 -13.33
C LYS A 42 -5.35 25.43 -12.04
N ALA A 43 -4.86 25.93 -10.91
CA ALA A 43 -5.14 25.30 -9.62
C ALA A 43 -6.65 25.24 -9.43
N LYS A 44 -7.17 24.02 -9.28
CA LYS A 44 -8.57 23.85 -8.89
C LYS A 44 -8.74 24.33 -7.46
N ASP A 45 -9.81 25.04 -7.20
CA ASP A 45 -10.22 25.41 -5.86
C ASP A 45 -11.55 24.68 -5.55
N PRO A 46 -11.63 23.79 -4.58
CA PRO A 46 -10.55 23.28 -3.72
C PRO A 46 -9.56 22.37 -4.47
N PHE A 47 -8.28 22.40 -4.04
CA PHE A 47 -7.21 21.63 -4.70
C PHE A 47 -7.19 20.16 -4.24
N PRO A 48 -7.29 19.17 -5.16
CA PRO A 48 -7.28 17.76 -4.79
C PRO A 48 -5.86 17.26 -4.51
N ILE A 49 -5.66 16.61 -3.37
CA ILE A 49 -4.40 16.01 -2.96
C ILE A 49 -4.61 14.61 -2.39
N SER A 50 -3.93 13.62 -2.94
CA SER A 50 -4.02 12.26 -2.43
C SER A 50 -3.05 12.00 -1.29
N ARG A 51 -3.35 10.99 -0.45
CA ARG A 51 -2.47 10.51 0.61
C ARG A 51 -1.04 10.27 0.10
N SER A 52 -0.88 9.63 -1.06
CA SER A 52 0.44 9.36 -1.64
C SER A 52 1.20 10.65 -2.01
N LYS A 53 0.49 11.73 -2.31
CA LYS A 53 1.11 13.02 -2.58
C LYS A 53 1.46 13.79 -1.31
N LEU A 54 0.70 13.61 -0.24
CA LEU A 54 1.11 14.09 1.09
C LEU A 54 2.39 13.38 1.55
N GLU A 55 2.48 12.06 1.38
CA GLU A 55 3.70 11.30 1.68
C GLU A 55 4.88 11.76 0.81
N GLN A 56 4.65 12.06 -0.48
CA GLN A 56 5.67 12.61 -1.34
C GLN A 56 6.16 13.98 -0.87
N CYS A 57 5.25 14.84 -0.39
CA CYS A 57 5.59 16.15 0.18
C CYS A 57 6.44 16.00 1.44
N HIS A 58 6.06 15.08 2.32
CA HIS A 58 6.79 14.77 3.55
C HIS A 58 8.21 14.24 3.26
N SER A 59 8.33 13.28 2.34
CA SER A 59 9.59 12.62 2.04
C SER A 59 10.52 13.48 1.17
N CYS A 60 9.99 14.28 0.27
CA CYS A 60 10.77 15.12 -0.66
C CYS A 60 9.93 16.31 -1.16
N PRO A 61 9.92 17.44 -0.45
CA PRO A 61 9.18 18.64 -0.86
C PRO A 61 9.53 19.11 -2.27
N ARG A 62 10.80 19.02 -2.67
CA ARG A 62 11.25 19.33 -4.03
C ARG A 62 10.61 18.43 -5.08
N CYS A 63 10.55 17.12 -4.83
CA CYS A 63 9.92 16.17 -5.75
C CYS A 63 8.41 16.43 -5.86
N PHE A 64 7.76 16.75 -4.74
CA PHE A 64 6.36 17.14 -4.70
C PHE A 64 6.10 18.41 -5.51
N TRP A 65 6.92 19.45 -5.34
CA TRP A 65 6.78 20.69 -6.09
C TRP A 65 6.98 20.49 -7.60
N LEU A 66 8.01 19.72 -8.01
CA LEU A 66 8.25 19.40 -9.42
C LEU A 66 7.03 18.67 -10.02
N ASP A 67 6.48 17.70 -9.30
CA ASP A 67 5.32 16.95 -9.76
C ASP A 67 4.06 17.84 -9.78
N ARG A 68 3.78 18.58 -8.71
CA ARG A 68 2.51 19.30 -8.55
C ARG A 68 2.47 20.66 -9.23
N VAL A 69 3.57 21.39 -9.25
CA VAL A 69 3.63 22.74 -9.81
C VAL A 69 4.19 22.74 -11.24
N LYS A 70 5.21 21.93 -11.50
CA LYS A 70 5.86 21.88 -12.83
C LYS A 70 5.33 20.76 -13.73
N GLY A 71 4.52 19.84 -13.22
CA GLY A 71 4.02 18.71 -13.98
C GLY A 71 5.08 17.67 -14.34
N ILE A 72 6.23 17.67 -13.67
CA ILE A 72 7.33 16.74 -13.89
C ILE A 72 7.16 15.56 -12.95
N GLY A 73 6.56 14.47 -13.44
CA GLY A 73 6.36 13.25 -12.65
C GLY A 73 7.61 12.40 -12.52
N LYS A 74 7.70 11.63 -11.42
CA LYS A 74 8.74 10.60 -11.27
C LYS A 74 8.60 9.55 -12.37
N PRO A 75 9.69 8.89 -12.78
CA PRO A 75 9.63 7.69 -13.62
C PRO A 75 8.72 6.63 -12.97
N GLY A 76 7.91 5.95 -13.77
CA GLY A 76 7.07 4.86 -13.29
C GLY A 76 7.94 3.67 -12.87
N ILE A 77 7.63 3.08 -11.72
CA ILE A 77 8.18 1.79 -11.33
C ILE A 77 7.13 0.74 -11.69
N PRO A 78 7.48 -0.38 -12.33
CA PRO A 78 6.54 -1.47 -12.57
C PRO A 78 5.87 -1.89 -11.27
N GLY A 79 4.55 -2.09 -11.31
CA GLY A 79 3.79 -2.55 -10.14
C GLY A 79 4.23 -3.95 -9.72
N PHE A 80 4.22 -4.23 -8.43
CA PHE A 80 4.46 -5.57 -7.90
C PHE A 80 3.18 -6.42 -8.08
N LEU A 81 3.16 -7.25 -9.12
CA LEU A 81 1.99 -8.08 -9.48
C LEU A 81 1.53 -8.96 -8.33
N LEU A 82 2.47 -9.53 -7.55
CA LEU A 82 2.14 -10.38 -6.40
C LEU A 82 1.36 -9.60 -5.33
N ASN A 83 1.79 -8.38 -5.02
CA ASN A 83 1.10 -7.55 -4.03
C ASN A 83 -0.33 -7.23 -4.46
N THR A 84 -0.52 -6.91 -5.75
CA THR A 84 -1.84 -6.65 -6.31
C THR A 84 -2.74 -7.90 -6.25
N LEU A 85 -2.19 -9.07 -6.53
CA LEU A 85 -2.94 -10.33 -6.46
C LEU A 85 -3.37 -10.63 -5.02
N VAL A 86 -2.46 -10.53 -4.06
CA VAL A 86 -2.74 -10.75 -2.63
C VAL A 86 -3.80 -9.79 -2.13
N ASP A 87 -3.69 -8.49 -2.44
CA ASP A 87 -4.70 -7.48 -2.10
C ASP A 87 -6.09 -7.85 -2.66
N THR A 88 -6.14 -8.27 -3.93
CA THR A 88 -7.40 -8.68 -4.57
C THR A 88 -8.02 -9.92 -3.91
N LEU A 89 -7.20 -10.90 -3.56
CA LEU A 89 -7.68 -12.13 -2.92
C LEU A 89 -8.22 -11.85 -1.52
N LEU A 90 -7.48 -11.11 -0.69
CA LEU A 90 -7.91 -10.71 0.65
C LEU A 90 -9.23 -9.93 0.60
N LYS A 91 -9.35 -8.95 -0.29
CA LYS A 91 -10.61 -8.20 -0.46
C LYS A 91 -11.78 -9.13 -0.75
N ARG A 92 -11.62 -10.10 -1.65
CA ARG A 92 -12.69 -11.06 -1.98
C ARG A 92 -13.06 -11.97 -0.80
N GLU A 93 -12.08 -12.44 -0.04
CA GLU A 93 -12.32 -13.27 1.14
C GLU A 93 -13.08 -12.50 2.23
N PHE A 94 -12.63 -11.28 2.54
CA PHE A 94 -13.31 -10.43 3.51
C PHE A 94 -14.69 -9.96 3.04
N ASP A 95 -14.91 -9.77 1.73
CA ASP A 95 -16.21 -9.40 1.18
C ASP A 95 -17.26 -10.49 1.38
N ALA A 96 -16.91 -11.77 1.26
CA ALA A 96 -17.83 -12.86 1.58
C ALA A 96 -18.30 -12.83 3.06
N HIS A 97 -17.41 -12.45 3.97
CA HIS A 97 -17.75 -12.29 5.39
C HIS A 97 -18.51 -10.99 5.67
N ARG A 98 -18.27 -9.94 4.90
CA ARG A 98 -19.03 -8.68 4.92
C ARG A 98 -20.49 -8.92 4.57
N GLU A 99 -20.74 -9.61 3.46
CA GLU A 99 -22.10 -9.97 3.01
C GLU A 99 -22.83 -10.86 4.02
N ALA A 100 -22.09 -11.78 4.66
CA ALA A 100 -22.64 -12.67 5.67
C ALA A 100 -22.81 -12.02 7.06
N GLY A 101 -22.23 -10.84 7.30
CA GLY A 101 -22.19 -10.20 8.62
C GLY A 101 -21.42 -11.00 9.68
N THR A 102 -20.41 -11.77 9.27
CA THR A 102 -19.66 -12.68 10.14
C THR A 102 -18.18 -12.29 10.22
N PRO A 103 -17.50 -12.59 11.36
CA PRO A 103 -16.06 -12.40 11.44
C PRO A 103 -15.35 -13.37 10.51
N HIS A 104 -14.30 -12.90 9.84
CA HIS A 104 -13.42 -13.78 9.07
C HIS A 104 -12.68 -14.75 10.02
N PRO A 105 -12.39 -16.02 9.61
CA PRO A 105 -11.64 -16.98 10.45
C PRO A 105 -10.32 -16.43 10.99
N TYR A 106 -9.63 -15.65 10.19
CA TYR A 106 -8.41 -14.95 10.57
C TYR A 106 -8.62 -13.95 11.73
N MET A 107 -9.74 -13.22 11.75
CA MET A 107 -10.09 -12.33 12.86
C MET A 107 -10.29 -13.14 14.14
N ILE A 108 -11.00 -14.28 14.06
CA ILE A 108 -11.24 -15.18 15.19
C ILE A 108 -9.91 -15.71 15.75
N GLN A 109 -9.00 -16.18 14.89
CA GLN A 109 -7.69 -16.70 15.28
C GLN A 109 -6.81 -15.67 15.99
N ASN A 110 -7.01 -14.39 15.70
CA ASN A 110 -6.27 -13.27 16.30
C ASN A 110 -7.02 -12.59 17.46
N GLY A 111 -8.09 -13.22 18.01
CA GLY A 111 -8.86 -12.66 19.14
C GLY A 111 -9.78 -11.49 18.76
N LEU A 112 -10.01 -11.27 17.48
CA LEU A 112 -10.86 -10.20 16.93
C LEU A 112 -12.23 -10.71 16.48
N GLY A 113 -12.68 -11.87 16.98
CA GLY A 113 -13.95 -12.48 16.59
C GLY A 113 -15.21 -11.67 16.99
N HIS A 114 -15.05 -10.59 17.74
CA HIS A 114 -16.09 -9.62 18.06
C HIS A 114 -16.23 -8.53 17.00
N MET A 115 -15.39 -8.54 15.99
CA MET A 115 -15.43 -7.60 14.86
C MET A 115 -15.91 -8.29 13.60
N VAL A 116 -16.48 -7.52 12.68
CA VAL A 116 -16.86 -7.97 11.34
C VAL A 116 -16.41 -6.94 10.30
N PRO A 117 -16.17 -7.35 9.05
CA PRO A 117 -15.98 -6.39 7.96
C PRO A 117 -17.19 -5.48 7.83
N LEU A 118 -16.96 -4.16 7.73
CA LEU A 118 -18.02 -3.16 7.68
C LEU A 118 -18.81 -3.26 6.38
N ASP A 119 -20.12 -3.52 6.46
CA ASP A 119 -21.04 -3.36 5.33
C ASP A 119 -21.50 -1.90 5.26
N HIS A 120 -21.10 -1.20 4.19
CA HIS A 120 -21.44 0.21 3.99
C HIS A 120 -21.58 0.52 2.50
N PRO A 121 -22.62 1.28 2.07
CA PRO A 121 -22.89 1.58 0.67
C PRO A 121 -21.73 2.24 -0.10
N MET A 122 -20.86 2.95 0.62
CA MET A 122 -19.71 3.65 0.03
C MET A 122 -18.43 2.80 0.00
N MET A 123 -18.45 1.56 0.50
CA MET A 123 -17.25 0.75 0.64
C MET A 123 -16.50 0.57 -0.68
N ASP A 124 -17.19 0.25 -1.75
CA ASP A 124 -16.58 0.08 -3.08
C ASP A 124 -15.92 1.36 -3.58
N GLU A 125 -16.56 2.52 -3.36
CA GLU A 125 -15.98 3.81 -3.73
C GLU A 125 -14.76 4.15 -2.88
N TRP A 126 -14.82 3.91 -1.57
CA TRP A 126 -13.71 4.20 -0.65
C TRP A 126 -12.46 3.36 -0.92
N ARG A 127 -12.64 2.16 -1.47
CA ARG A 127 -11.56 1.22 -1.84
C ARG A 127 -10.99 1.48 -3.24
N GLU A 128 -11.63 2.33 -4.04
CA GLU A 128 -11.18 2.62 -5.41
C GLU A 128 -10.08 3.68 -5.41
N ASN A 129 -8.92 3.34 -5.99
CA ASN A 129 -7.71 4.18 -5.97
C ASN A 129 -7.89 5.60 -6.51
N PHE A 130 -8.81 5.83 -7.45
CA PHE A 130 -9.04 7.14 -8.08
C PHE A 130 -10.20 7.92 -7.47
N LYS A 131 -11.04 7.26 -6.69
CA LYS A 131 -12.13 7.87 -5.93
C LYS A 131 -11.72 8.01 -4.46
N GLY A 132 -11.77 6.92 -3.72
CA GLY A 132 -11.40 6.87 -2.32
C GLY A 132 -12.28 7.71 -1.39
N VAL A 133 -11.91 7.70 -0.14
CA VAL A 133 -12.49 8.61 0.87
C VAL A 133 -12.01 10.03 0.58
N ARG A 134 -12.91 11.01 0.63
CA ARG A 134 -12.62 12.41 0.31
C ARG A 134 -13.12 13.34 1.40
N ALA A 135 -12.25 14.18 1.93
CA ALA A 135 -12.62 15.19 2.91
C ALA A 135 -12.08 16.58 2.52
N PRO A 136 -12.94 17.61 2.49
CA PRO A 136 -12.51 18.98 2.25
C PRO A 136 -11.89 19.57 3.53
N LYS A 137 -10.75 20.27 3.38
CA LYS A 137 -10.09 20.97 4.49
C LYS A 137 -9.22 22.12 3.98
N HIS A 138 -9.45 23.34 4.46
CA HIS A 138 -8.61 24.51 4.16
C HIS A 138 -8.32 24.72 2.66
N GLY A 139 -9.32 24.67 1.80
CA GLY A 139 -9.14 24.82 0.35
C GLY A 139 -8.53 23.59 -0.35
N LEU A 140 -8.36 22.49 0.37
CA LEU A 140 -7.90 21.21 -0.18
C LEU A 140 -9.05 20.19 -0.16
N ILE A 141 -9.01 19.22 -1.10
CA ILE A 141 -9.73 17.96 -0.98
C ILE A 141 -8.70 16.87 -0.77
N LEU A 142 -8.59 16.36 0.45
CA LEU A 142 -7.74 15.22 0.73
C LEU A 142 -8.44 13.95 0.31
N THR A 143 -7.68 13.04 -0.31
CA THR A 143 -8.21 11.78 -0.80
C THR A 143 -7.31 10.61 -0.42
N GLY A 144 -7.94 9.45 -0.14
CA GLY A 144 -7.21 8.22 0.13
C GLY A 144 -8.11 7.00 -0.06
N ALA A 145 -7.60 5.95 -0.69
CA ALA A 145 -8.30 4.68 -0.81
C ALA A 145 -7.88 3.78 0.35
N VAL A 146 -8.86 3.33 1.14
CA VAL A 146 -8.65 2.32 2.19
C VAL A 146 -8.64 0.93 1.55
N ASP A 147 -7.96 -0.02 2.16
CA ASP A 147 -8.06 -1.41 1.69
C ASP A 147 -9.29 -2.07 2.28
N ASP A 148 -9.57 -1.84 3.58
CA ASP A 148 -10.78 -2.31 4.23
C ASP A 148 -11.12 -1.47 5.48
N ILE A 149 -12.32 -1.69 6.02
CA ILE A 149 -12.78 -1.18 7.30
C ILE A 149 -13.49 -2.32 8.04
N TRP A 150 -13.13 -2.53 9.29
CA TRP A 150 -13.84 -3.44 10.19
C TRP A 150 -14.61 -2.65 11.22
N LYS A 151 -15.67 -3.24 11.77
CA LYS A 151 -16.44 -2.64 12.86
C LYS A 151 -16.55 -3.56 14.06
N SER A 152 -16.71 -2.98 15.25
CA SER A 152 -17.16 -3.65 16.46
C SER A 152 -18.30 -2.88 17.10
N GLY A 153 -19.12 -3.56 17.90
CA GLY A 153 -20.30 -2.95 18.52
C GLY A 153 -21.39 -2.59 17.52
N ASP A 154 -22.48 -2.06 18.06
CA ASP A 154 -23.63 -1.61 17.29
C ASP A 154 -24.23 -0.34 17.94
N GLY A 155 -24.90 0.48 17.14
CA GLY A 155 -25.51 1.73 17.60
C GLY A 155 -24.49 2.66 18.24
N ASP A 156 -24.77 3.15 19.45
CA ASP A 156 -23.89 4.11 20.15
C ASP A 156 -22.52 3.53 20.56
N THR A 157 -22.35 2.22 20.48
CA THR A 157 -21.08 1.53 20.77
C THR A 157 -20.33 1.12 19.53
N GLU A 158 -20.83 1.46 18.35
CA GLU A 158 -20.18 1.13 17.09
C GLU A 158 -18.85 1.89 16.96
N GLU A 159 -17.79 1.15 16.66
CA GLU A 159 -16.46 1.70 16.42
C GLU A 159 -15.87 1.08 15.16
N TRP A 160 -15.33 1.93 14.28
CA TRP A 160 -14.74 1.51 13.01
C TRP A 160 -13.22 1.49 13.06
N TYR A 161 -12.64 0.49 12.43
CA TYR A 161 -11.19 0.26 12.41
C TYR A 161 -10.72 0.24 10.96
N VAL A 162 -9.83 1.15 10.60
CA VAL A 162 -9.19 1.13 9.29
C VAL A 162 -8.26 -0.06 9.21
N VAL A 163 -8.30 -0.75 8.09
CA VAL A 163 -7.48 -1.93 7.80
C VAL A 163 -6.69 -1.70 6.51
N ASP A 164 -5.43 -2.09 6.52
CA ASP A 164 -4.53 -1.93 5.39
C ASP A 164 -3.79 -3.24 5.13
N TYR A 165 -3.90 -3.76 3.91
CA TYR A 165 -3.34 -5.05 3.50
C TYR A 165 -1.91 -4.88 3.04
N LYS A 166 -0.99 -5.69 3.57
CA LYS A 166 0.41 -5.69 3.22
C LYS A 166 0.89 -7.09 2.87
N SER A 167 1.67 -7.20 1.82
CA SER A 167 2.36 -8.45 1.47
C SER A 167 3.88 -8.24 1.52
N THR A 168 4.57 -9.26 1.96
CA THR A 168 6.03 -9.27 2.02
C THR A 168 6.58 -10.66 1.72
N ALA A 169 7.76 -10.71 1.10
CA ALA A 169 8.50 -11.93 0.84
C ALA A 169 9.67 -12.09 1.83
N SER A 170 9.55 -11.59 3.05
CA SER A 170 10.57 -11.69 4.09
C SER A 170 10.44 -12.99 4.86
N ASN A 171 11.57 -13.62 5.19
CA ASN A 171 11.62 -14.77 6.12
C ASN A 171 11.77 -14.33 7.59
N ALA A 172 11.92 -13.02 7.85
CA ALA A 172 11.99 -12.49 9.21
C ALA A 172 10.61 -12.47 9.85
N GLU A 173 10.54 -12.80 11.13
CA GLU A 173 9.31 -12.66 11.90
C GLU A 173 8.90 -11.18 11.96
N ILE A 174 7.61 -10.92 11.69
CA ILE A 174 7.05 -9.58 11.76
C ILE A 174 6.32 -9.46 13.10
N THR A 175 6.90 -8.70 14.04
CA THR A 175 6.23 -8.34 15.28
C THR A 175 5.80 -6.86 15.26
N ALA A 176 4.82 -6.48 16.11
CA ALA A 176 4.39 -5.09 16.19
C ALA A 176 5.53 -4.16 16.60
N GLU A 177 6.39 -4.61 17.52
CA GLU A 177 7.55 -3.88 18.00
C GLU A 177 8.54 -3.65 16.87
N LEU A 178 8.95 -4.72 16.16
CA LEU A 178 9.86 -4.64 15.02
C LEU A 178 9.28 -3.79 13.89
N PHE A 179 7.96 -3.81 13.73
CA PHE A 179 7.29 -2.97 12.75
C PHE A 179 7.35 -1.49 13.11
N LEU A 180 7.12 -1.13 14.37
CA LEU A 180 7.13 0.27 14.83
C LEU A 180 8.54 0.85 14.89
N GLU A 181 9.55 0.02 15.18
CA GLU A 181 10.96 0.42 15.20
C GLU A 181 11.56 0.59 13.79
N ASP A 182 10.95 -0.01 12.77
CA ASP A 182 11.43 0.10 11.40
C ASP A 182 11.16 1.49 10.83
N ILE A 183 12.22 2.28 10.67
CA ILE A 183 12.17 3.64 10.12
C ILE A 183 11.52 3.71 8.73
N TYR A 184 11.56 2.63 7.97
CA TYR A 184 10.92 2.55 6.64
C TYR A 184 9.41 2.34 6.74
N LYS A 185 8.89 1.92 7.89
CA LYS A 185 7.44 1.71 8.10
C LYS A 185 6.69 2.97 8.55
N GLY A 186 7.40 4.04 8.89
CA GLY A 186 6.78 5.32 9.26
C GLY A 186 5.76 5.83 8.22
N GLY A 187 5.97 5.55 6.93
CA GLY A 187 5.01 5.86 5.87
C GLY A 187 3.69 5.10 5.98
N TYR A 188 3.69 3.88 6.50
CA TYR A 188 2.46 3.09 6.72
C TYR A 188 1.67 3.61 7.91
N VAL A 189 2.35 3.99 8.99
CA VAL A 189 1.70 4.62 10.16
C VAL A 189 1.02 5.93 9.76
N ARG A 190 1.70 6.80 8.98
CA ARG A 190 1.09 8.02 8.44
C ARG A 190 -0.07 7.72 7.50
N GLN A 191 0.01 6.69 6.68
CA GLN A 191 -1.07 6.23 5.82
C GLN A 191 -2.31 5.89 6.63
N MET A 192 -2.16 5.07 7.68
CA MET A 192 -3.23 4.71 8.60
C MET A 192 -3.86 5.93 9.24
N ALA A 193 -3.04 6.82 9.80
CA ALA A 193 -3.50 8.05 10.45
C ALA A 193 -4.30 8.97 9.49
N ILE A 194 -3.88 9.08 8.23
CA ILE A 194 -4.59 9.88 7.23
C ILE A 194 -5.95 9.24 6.90
N TYR A 195 -6.04 7.93 6.75
CA TYR A 195 -7.31 7.25 6.46
C TYR A 195 -8.29 7.37 7.63
N GLN A 196 -7.82 7.18 8.86
CA GLN A 196 -8.62 7.40 10.07
C GLN A 196 -9.12 8.85 10.15
N TRP A 197 -8.25 9.81 9.86
CA TRP A 197 -8.62 11.23 9.85
C TRP A 197 -9.69 11.53 8.78
N LEU A 198 -9.52 11.03 7.55
CA LEU A 198 -10.47 11.22 6.45
C LEU A 198 -11.88 10.75 6.82
N LEU A 199 -12.00 9.56 7.41
CA LEU A 199 -13.28 9.00 7.83
C LEU A 199 -13.89 9.78 9.01
N ARG A 200 -13.07 10.25 9.96
CA ARG A 200 -13.56 11.11 11.07
C ARG A 200 -14.07 12.46 10.60
N GLU A 201 -13.41 13.09 9.62
CA GLU A 201 -13.89 14.35 9.01
C GLU A 201 -15.25 14.18 8.32
N LEU A 202 -15.59 12.97 7.92
CA LEU A 202 -16.92 12.62 7.40
C LEU A 202 -17.94 12.27 8.49
N GLY A 203 -17.54 12.31 9.77
CA GLY A 203 -18.43 12.07 10.91
C GLY A 203 -18.57 10.61 11.35
N HIS A 204 -17.71 9.70 10.84
CA HIS A 204 -17.77 8.28 11.21
C HIS A 204 -17.08 7.99 12.57
N PRO A 205 -17.55 6.98 13.33
CA PRO A 205 -17.03 6.62 14.66
C PRO A 205 -15.73 5.82 14.56
N VAL A 206 -14.66 6.44 14.09
CA VAL A 206 -13.39 5.77 13.79
C VAL A 206 -12.50 5.69 15.02
N SER A 207 -12.06 4.48 15.34
CA SER A 207 -11.07 4.19 16.39
C SER A 207 -9.74 4.91 16.16
N THR A 208 -9.02 5.17 17.24
CA THR A 208 -7.59 5.56 17.15
C THR A 208 -6.71 4.37 16.76
N ARG A 209 -7.21 3.15 16.91
CA ARG A 209 -6.55 1.91 16.50
C ARG A 209 -6.87 1.58 15.05
N GLY A 210 -5.94 0.89 14.39
CA GLY A 210 -6.11 0.32 13.06
C GLY A 210 -5.34 -0.99 12.93
N PHE A 211 -5.53 -1.72 11.85
CA PHE A 211 -4.92 -3.02 11.65
C PHE A 211 -4.12 -3.07 10.36
N PHE A 212 -2.92 -3.63 10.45
CA PHE A 212 -2.18 -4.09 9.27
C PHE A 212 -2.33 -5.60 9.16
N VAL A 213 -2.91 -6.05 8.06
CA VAL A 213 -3.00 -7.49 7.74
C VAL A 213 -1.82 -7.85 6.85
N TYR A 214 -0.90 -8.62 7.40
CA TYR A 214 0.29 -9.05 6.69
C TYR A 214 0.11 -10.45 6.10
N ASN A 215 0.26 -10.54 4.78
CA ASN A 215 0.50 -11.81 4.11
C ASN A 215 2.02 -11.97 3.90
N GLN A 216 2.60 -12.97 4.54
CA GLN A 216 4.02 -13.27 4.47
C GLN A 216 4.23 -14.54 3.66
N SER A 217 4.72 -14.42 2.42
CA SER A 217 5.18 -15.56 1.64
C SER A 217 6.59 -15.95 2.07
N GLN A 218 6.76 -17.20 2.54
CA GLN A 218 8.10 -17.73 2.83
C GLN A 218 8.74 -18.19 1.51
N SER A 219 9.93 -17.64 1.22
CA SER A 219 10.78 -18.09 0.13
C SER A 219 11.47 -19.42 0.50
N SER A 220 10.74 -20.52 0.56
CA SER A 220 11.36 -21.85 0.74
C SER A 220 11.12 -22.72 -0.49
N ARG A 221 12.19 -23.19 -1.08
CA ARG A 221 12.18 -24.06 -2.26
C ARG A 221 11.54 -25.44 -2.03
N HIS A 222 11.07 -25.77 -0.80
CA HIS A 222 10.66 -27.16 -0.48
C HIS A 222 9.66 -27.33 0.66
N GLN A 223 8.81 -26.34 1.00
CA GLN A 223 7.70 -26.58 1.93
C GLN A 223 6.39 -25.95 1.41
N PRO A 224 5.23 -26.62 1.63
CA PRO A 224 3.95 -26.04 1.25
C PRO A 224 3.75 -24.71 1.94
N GLU A 225 3.20 -23.75 1.21
CA GLU A 225 2.94 -22.39 1.63
C GLU A 225 2.23 -22.35 2.99
N LYS A 226 2.93 -21.95 4.03
CA LYS A 226 2.32 -21.46 5.25
C LYS A 226 2.17 -19.97 5.09
N THR A 227 1.02 -19.57 4.63
CA THR A 227 0.59 -18.16 4.69
C THR A 227 0.42 -17.82 6.16
N GLN A 228 1.35 -17.09 6.73
CA GLN A 228 1.25 -16.61 8.10
C GLN A 228 0.70 -15.18 8.02
N GLU A 229 -0.62 -15.07 8.12
CA GLU A 229 -1.31 -13.79 8.20
C GLU A 229 -1.27 -13.30 9.66
N ILE A 230 -0.75 -12.10 9.87
CA ILE A 230 -0.66 -11.49 11.19
C ILE A 230 -1.44 -10.18 11.16
N ALA A 231 -2.67 -10.17 11.73
CA ALA A 231 -3.35 -8.93 12.07
C ALA A 231 -2.76 -8.39 13.36
N ARG A 232 -2.16 -7.20 13.31
CA ARG A 232 -1.66 -6.56 14.53
C ARG A 232 -2.19 -5.14 14.63
N GLN A 233 -2.65 -4.84 15.84
CA GLN A 233 -3.11 -3.54 16.26
C GLN A 233 -1.91 -2.60 16.40
N ILE A 234 -2.01 -1.42 15.78
CA ILE A 234 -1.08 -0.32 15.98
C ILE A 234 -1.89 0.84 16.57
N CYS A 235 -1.43 1.31 17.72
CA CYS A 235 -2.02 2.46 18.41
C CYS A 235 -1.60 3.77 17.76
#